data_ce08edf016b5c0926732889f9799e007
#
_entry.id   ce08edf016b5c0926732889f9799e007
#
_cell.length_a   1.000
_cell.length_b   1.000
_cell.length_c   1.000
_cell.angle_alpha   90.00
_cell.angle_beta   90.00
_cell.angle_gamma   90.00
#
_symmetry.space_group_name_H-M   'P 1'
#
loop_
_entity.id
_entity.type
_entity.pdbx_description
1 polymer ?
#
loop_
_entity_poly.entity_id
_entity_poly.type
_entity_poly.pdbx_seq_one_letter_code
_entity_poly.pdbx_strand_id
1 'polypeptide(L)'
;IVVEENQELAFIIEASDPDGDNIAFEVSGPDENSFFIDDRQVLFLSLPDFENPSDVNQDNLFEISIKAFDGSLYSQNYEFTISITDDETDNSSATCNQETASTSYCTISSDNLEREFYVVFPASFALEKTYPLIISLHGGGDYADANMEYTGFKKINDENDLVLIFPQGTIAQDKGDTGWFAGGDCSGLEVCDISFIEKLIDFSIEDLAIDSDRVYVSGFSNGAFMAYTTACFLSNKVAAVAPVAGSL
;
A
#
# COMPACT_ATOMS: atom_id res chain seq x y z
N ILE A 1 -18.61 6.72 -15.52
CA ILE A 1 -17.61 7.64 -14.93
C ILE A 1 -16.33 6.85 -14.82
N VAL A 2 -15.20 7.48 -15.12
CA VAL A 2 -13.87 6.87 -14.96
C VAL A 2 -13.12 7.71 -13.93
N VAL A 3 -12.54 7.04 -12.93
CA VAL A 3 -11.77 7.64 -11.85
C VAL A 3 -10.47 6.85 -11.72
N GLU A 4 -9.36 7.55 -11.69
CA GLU A 4 -8.09 6.94 -11.36
C GLU A 4 -8.09 6.55 -9.86
N GLU A 5 -7.52 5.43 -9.52
CA GLU A 5 -7.42 5.02 -8.12
C GLU A 5 -6.72 6.07 -7.25
N ASN A 6 -6.73 5.87 -5.93
CA ASN A 6 -6.17 6.81 -4.96
C ASN A 6 -6.81 8.21 -4.95
N GLN A 7 -7.96 8.39 -5.62
CA GLN A 7 -8.73 9.63 -5.62
C GLN A 7 -9.93 9.53 -4.66
N GLU A 8 -10.09 10.54 -3.79
CA GLU A 8 -11.25 10.61 -2.89
C GLU A 8 -12.54 11.01 -3.61
N LEU A 9 -12.43 11.92 -4.60
CA LEU A 9 -13.57 12.44 -5.36
C LEU A 9 -13.96 11.52 -6.51
N ALA A 10 -15.13 10.88 -6.43
CA ALA A 10 -15.67 10.11 -7.55
C ALA A 10 -16.22 11.03 -8.65
N PHE A 11 -17.12 11.96 -8.32
CA PHE A 11 -17.68 12.94 -9.26
C PHE A 11 -18.52 14.01 -8.53
N ILE A 12 -18.93 15.04 -9.29
CA ILE A 12 -19.80 16.11 -8.81
C ILE A 12 -21.19 15.96 -9.46
N ILE A 13 -22.25 16.02 -8.63
CA ILE A 13 -23.63 15.96 -9.09
C ILE A 13 -24.05 17.32 -9.65
N GLU A 14 -24.47 17.35 -10.90
CA GLU A 14 -25.11 18.49 -11.48
C GLU A 14 -26.65 18.35 -11.39
N ALA A 15 -27.27 19.16 -10.54
CA ALA A 15 -28.70 19.18 -10.35
C ALA A 15 -29.22 20.61 -10.15
N SER A 16 -30.44 20.87 -10.60
CA SER A 16 -31.12 22.14 -10.37
C SER A 16 -32.60 21.90 -10.08
N ASP A 17 -33.14 22.67 -9.17
CA ASP A 17 -34.57 22.73 -8.92
C ASP A 17 -35.18 23.93 -9.66
N PRO A 18 -36.33 23.76 -10.38
CA PRO A 18 -36.96 24.85 -11.09
C PRO A 18 -37.48 25.99 -10.23
N ASP A 19 -37.89 25.66 -8.98
CA ASP A 19 -38.45 26.60 -8.02
C ASP A 19 -37.36 27.22 -7.12
N GLY A 20 -36.14 26.70 -7.22
CA GLY A 20 -34.97 27.17 -6.48
C GLY A 20 -34.83 26.59 -5.06
N ASP A 21 -35.50 25.49 -4.79
CA ASP A 21 -35.43 24.81 -3.49
C ASP A 21 -34.08 24.12 -3.30
N ASN A 22 -33.70 23.87 -2.03
CA ASN A 22 -32.50 23.16 -1.69
C ASN A 22 -32.67 21.66 -2.01
N ILE A 23 -31.70 21.11 -2.70
CA ILE A 23 -31.68 19.70 -3.09
C ILE A 23 -30.81 18.90 -2.14
N ALA A 24 -31.37 17.84 -1.55
CA ALA A 24 -30.62 16.79 -0.87
C ALA A 24 -30.47 15.56 -1.78
N PHE A 25 -29.45 14.75 -1.56
CA PHE A 25 -29.20 13.55 -2.34
C PHE A 25 -29.16 12.30 -1.45
N GLU A 26 -29.70 11.21 -2.00
CA GLU A 26 -29.63 9.89 -1.37
C GLU A 26 -28.94 8.93 -2.33
N VAL A 27 -27.93 8.19 -1.82
CA VAL A 27 -27.25 7.12 -2.54
C VAL A 27 -27.87 5.77 -2.15
N SER A 28 -27.96 4.87 -3.12
CA SER A 28 -28.41 3.47 -2.96
C SER A 28 -27.69 2.61 -3.99
N GLY A 29 -27.85 1.28 -3.93
CA GLY A 29 -27.24 0.35 -4.88
C GLY A 29 -26.29 -0.62 -4.23
N PRO A 30 -25.69 -1.55 -4.99
CA PRO A 30 -24.80 -2.56 -4.45
C PRO A 30 -23.63 -1.98 -3.63
N ASP A 31 -23.02 -0.92 -4.13
CA ASP A 31 -21.84 -0.30 -3.55
C ASP A 31 -22.13 0.97 -2.74
N GLU A 32 -23.38 1.17 -2.31
CA GLU A 32 -23.80 2.39 -1.56
C GLU A 32 -22.95 2.68 -0.32
N ASN A 33 -22.45 1.62 0.33
CA ASN A 33 -21.64 1.74 1.55
C ASN A 33 -20.18 2.17 1.28
N SER A 34 -19.78 2.27 0.04
CA SER A 34 -18.45 2.76 -0.36
C SER A 34 -18.40 4.27 -0.55
N PHE A 35 -19.54 4.96 -0.45
CA PHE A 35 -19.64 6.38 -0.77
C PHE A 35 -20.35 7.19 0.32
N PHE A 36 -20.02 8.47 0.34
CA PHE A 36 -20.82 9.49 1.00
C PHE A 36 -20.98 10.71 0.09
N ILE A 37 -21.98 11.54 0.38
CA ILE A 37 -22.22 12.78 -0.39
C ILE A 37 -22.01 13.96 0.54
N ASP A 38 -21.10 14.87 0.16
CA ASP A 38 -20.90 16.17 0.80
C ASP A 38 -21.30 17.27 -0.18
N ASP A 39 -22.41 17.97 0.13
CA ASP A 39 -23.10 18.90 -0.75
C ASP A 39 -23.45 18.23 -2.09
N ARG A 40 -22.61 18.36 -3.10
CA ARG A 40 -22.76 17.78 -4.44
C ARG A 40 -21.63 16.85 -4.83
N GLN A 41 -20.67 16.66 -3.97
CA GLN A 41 -19.53 15.78 -4.20
C GLN A 41 -19.86 14.37 -3.76
N VAL A 42 -19.72 13.42 -4.64
CA VAL A 42 -19.75 11.99 -4.33
C VAL A 42 -18.33 11.56 -4.06
N LEU A 43 -18.07 11.14 -2.83
CA LEU A 43 -16.73 10.85 -2.31
C LEU A 43 -16.65 9.40 -1.89
N PHE A 44 -15.51 8.77 -2.09
CA PHE A 44 -15.23 7.45 -1.56
C PHE A 44 -14.98 7.52 -0.05
N LEU A 45 -15.51 6.56 0.72
CA LEU A 45 -15.22 6.40 2.15
C LEU A 45 -13.81 5.88 2.42
N SER A 46 -13.27 5.10 1.49
CA SER A 46 -11.88 4.66 1.43
C SER A 46 -11.40 4.86 0.01
N LEU A 47 -10.16 5.28 -0.17
CA LEU A 47 -9.57 5.43 -1.50
C LEU A 47 -9.68 4.11 -2.27
N PRO A 48 -10.14 4.12 -3.52
CA PRO A 48 -10.15 2.91 -4.34
C PRO A 48 -8.72 2.51 -4.70
N ASP A 49 -8.47 1.22 -4.75
CA ASP A 49 -7.21 0.55 -5.06
C ASP A 49 -7.52 -0.45 -6.18
N PHE A 50 -6.91 -0.25 -7.35
CA PHE A 50 -7.21 -1.03 -8.55
C PHE A 50 -6.74 -2.48 -8.43
N GLU A 51 -5.60 -2.71 -7.78
CA GLU A 51 -5.03 -4.05 -7.55
C GLU A 51 -5.78 -4.82 -6.45
N ASN A 52 -6.49 -4.10 -5.56
CA ASN A 52 -7.24 -4.68 -4.46
C ASN A 52 -8.69 -4.14 -4.41
N PRO A 53 -9.53 -4.48 -5.39
CA PRO A 53 -10.86 -3.92 -5.55
C PRO A 53 -11.74 -4.10 -4.33
N SER A 54 -12.35 -3.01 -3.86
CA SER A 54 -13.21 -2.97 -2.69
C SER A 54 -14.71 -2.88 -3.00
N ASP A 55 -15.07 -2.87 -4.29
CA ASP A 55 -16.46 -3.00 -4.75
C ASP A 55 -17.02 -4.39 -4.44
N VAL A 56 -18.33 -4.54 -4.39
CA VAL A 56 -19.01 -5.76 -3.89
C VAL A 56 -18.64 -7.02 -4.68
N ASN A 57 -18.40 -6.92 -5.99
CA ASN A 57 -18.06 -8.04 -6.86
C ASN A 57 -16.59 -8.09 -7.28
N GLN A 58 -15.76 -7.14 -6.80
CA GLN A 58 -14.31 -7.07 -7.00
C GLN A 58 -13.90 -6.98 -8.49
N ASP A 59 -14.62 -6.19 -9.28
CA ASP A 59 -14.34 -6.00 -10.71
C ASP A 59 -13.92 -4.57 -11.07
N ASN A 60 -13.61 -3.71 -10.07
CA ASN A 60 -13.27 -2.31 -10.23
C ASN A 60 -14.41 -1.44 -10.84
N LEU A 61 -15.65 -1.93 -10.72
CA LEU A 61 -16.85 -1.19 -11.15
C LEU A 61 -17.79 -0.98 -9.97
N PHE A 62 -17.82 0.21 -9.43
CA PHE A 62 -18.79 0.56 -8.39
C PHE A 62 -20.14 0.93 -9.04
N GLU A 63 -21.21 0.29 -8.60
CA GLU A 63 -22.57 0.49 -9.10
C GLU A 63 -23.45 1.14 -8.02
N ILE A 64 -23.86 2.39 -8.25
CA ILE A 64 -24.73 3.15 -7.35
C ILE A 64 -25.88 3.81 -8.10
N SER A 65 -26.95 4.10 -7.37
CA SER A 65 -28.07 4.92 -7.81
C SER A 65 -28.18 6.15 -6.94
N ILE A 66 -28.41 7.30 -7.54
CA ILE A 66 -28.65 8.57 -6.83
C ILE A 66 -30.02 9.10 -7.17
N LYS A 67 -30.76 9.57 -6.16
CA LYS A 67 -31.98 10.36 -6.32
C LYS A 67 -31.87 11.69 -5.56
N ALA A 68 -32.51 12.71 -6.09
CA ALA A 68 -32.59 14.03 -5.47
C ALA A 68 -33.91 14.20 -4.73
N PHE A 69 -33.91 15.00 -3.66
CA PHE A 69 -35.07 15.38 -2.88
C PHE A 69 -35.10 16.90 -2.66
N ASP A 70 -36.19 17.58 -3.05
CA ASP A 70 -36.34 19.03 -2.95
C ASP A 70 -37.03 19.50 -1.64
N GLY A 71 -37.26 18.56 -0.71
CA GLY A 71 -38.05 18.82 0.52
C GLY A 71 -39.51 18.38 0.42
N SER A 72 -39.99 18.05 -0.79
CA SER A 72 -41.39 17.64 -1.05
C SER A 72 -41.48 16.40 -1.92
N LEU A 73 -40.68 16.33 -2.97
CA LEU A 73 -40.72 15.29 -4.00
C LEU A 73 -39.32 14.70 -4.23
N TYR A 74 -39.29 13.45 -4.65
CA TYR A 74 -38.11 12.78 -5.12
C TYR A 74 -38.03 12.79 -6.66
N SER A 75 -36.81 12.93 -7.17
CA SER A 75 -36.55 12.63 -8.60
C SER A 75 -36.66 11.11 -8.86
N GLN A 76 -36.60 10.74 -10.13
CA GLN A 76 -36.30 9.35 -10.47
C GLN A 76 -34.87 8.97 -10.02
N ASN A 77 -34.58 7.66 -9.91
CA ASN A 77 -33.22 7.18 -9.69
C ASN A 77 -32.39 7.36 -10.96
N TYR A 78 -31.13 7.75 -10.78
CA TYR A 78 -30.12 7.80 -11.82
C TYR A 78 -29.01 6.81 -11.47
N GLU A 79 -28.78 5.86 -12.37
CA GLU A 79 -27.77 4.82 -12.22
C GLU A 79 -26.40 5.36 -12.66
N PHE A 80 -25.38 5.07 -11.87
CA PHE A 80 -23.99 5.40 -12.15
C PHE A 80 -23.13 4.16 -12.00
N THR A 81 -22.25 3.95 -12.98
CA THR A 81 -21.14 3.01 -12.88
C THR A 81 -19.86 3.84 -12.84
N ILE A 82 -19.08 3.67 -11.77
CA ILE A 82 -17.78 4.29 -11.58
C ILE A 82 -16.73 3.20 -11.82
N SER A 83 -15.96 3.34 -12.89
CA SER A 83 -14.85 2.44 -13.22
C SER A 83 -13.56 2.99 -12.66
N ILE A 84 -12.89 2.22 -11.84
CA ILE A 84 -11.54 2.55 -11.37
C ILE A 84 -10.55 2.16 -12.46
N THR A 85 -9.57 3.02 -12.69
CA THR A 85 -8.43 2.76 -13.57
C THR A 85 -7.15 2.75 -12.78
N ASP A 86 -6.25 1.89 -13.19
CA ASP A 86 -4.90 1.73 -12.65
C ASP A 86 -4.10 3.05 -12.80
N ASP A 87 -3.49 3.50 -11.73
CA ASP A 87 -2.36 4.44 -11.77
C ASP A 87 -1.09 3.65 -11.98
N GLU A 88 -0.63 3.52 -13.23
CA GLU A 88 0.59 2.77 -13.59
C GLU A 88 1.83 3.18 -12.76
N THR A 89 1.76 4.27 -11.99
CA THR A 89 2.88 4.73 -11.16
C THR A 89 2.92 4.07 -9.79
N ASP A 90 1.84 3.42 -9.35
CA ASP A 90 1.78 2.70 -8.08
C ASP A 90 1.85 1.16 -8.24
N ASN A 91 2.00 0.68 -9.45
CA ASN A 91 2.19 -0.74 -9.76
C ASN A 91 3.27 -1.36 -8.87
N SER A 92 2.93 -2.43 -8.16
CA SER A 92 3.85 -3.13 -7.25
C SER A 92 4.95 -3.91 -7.98
N SER A 93 4.95 -3.92 -9.33
CA SER A 93 5.90 -4.70 -10.10
C SER A 93 7.35 -4.26 -9.89
N ALA A 94 8.19 -5.20 -9.44
CA ALA A 94 9.62 -4.98 -9.28
C ALA A 94 10.43 -5.58 -10.45
N THR A 95 11.54 -4.94 -10.77
CA THR A 95 12.53 -5.50 -11.69
C THR A 95 13.63 -6.19 -10.90
N CYS A 96 13.74 -7.51 -11.02
CA CYS A 96 14.71 -8.32 -10.27
C CYS A 96 15.78 -8.95 -11.14
N ASN A 97 17.03 -8.85 -10.70
CA ASN A 97 18.18 -9.51 -11.30
C ASN A 97 18.75 -10.53 -10.31
N GLN A 98 18.84 -11.77 -10.73
CA GLN A 98 19.38 -12.84 -9.90
C GLN A 98 20.89 -12.66 -9.71
N GLU A 99 21.36 -12.55 -8.48
CA GLU A 99 22.79 -12.46 -8.13
C GLU A 99 23.39 -13.82 -7.77
N THR A 100 22.63 -14.63 -7.04
CA THR A 100 23.02 -16.01 -6.67
C THR A 100 21.85 -16.95 -6.87
N ALA A 101 22.03 -18.25 -6.60
CA ALA A 101 20.93 -19.22 -6.67
C ALA A 101 19.73 -18.88 -5.75
N SER A 102 19.98 -18.14 -4.66
CA SER A 102 18.96 -17.81 -3.65
C SER A 102 18.78 -16.31 -3.41
N THR A 103 19.51 -15.44 -4.09
CA THR A 103 19.47 -14.00 -3.84
C THR A 103 19.25 -13.24 -5.15
N SER A 104 18.29 -12.33 -5.15
CA SER A 104 18.05 -11.38 -6.23
C SER A 104 18.21 -9.95 -5.71
N TYR A 105 18.78 -9.08 -6.53
CA TYR A 105 18.74 -7.64 -6.36
C TYR A 105 17.60 -7.08 -7.18
N CYS A 106 16.76 -6.29 -6.57
CA CYS A 106 15.53 -5.78 -7.16
C CYS A 106 15.43 -4.26 -7.04
N THR A 107 14.70 -3.68 -7.98
CA THR A 107 14.26 -2.27 -7.91
C THR A 107 12.76 -2.19 -8.10
N ILE A 108 12.12 -1.21 -7.45
CA ILE A 108 10.69 -0.91 -7.53
C ILE A 108 10.50 0.60 -7.50
N SER A 109 9.52 1.10 -8.24
CA SER A 109 9.16 2.52 -8.17
C SER A 109 8.32 2.80 -6.93
N SER A 110 8.68 3.82 -6.14
CA SER A 110 7.90 4.34 -5.03
C SER A 110 8.12 5.84 -4.92
N ASP A 111 7.05 6.64 -4.87
CA ASP A 111 7.08 8.11 -4.81
C ASP A 111 7.95 8.74 -5.93
N ASN A 112 7.83 8.24 -7.16
CA ASN A 112 8.64 8.63 -8.33
C ASN A 112 10.15 8.43 -8.15
N LEU A 113 10.58 7.59 -7.22
CA LEU A 113 11.96 7.17 -7.01
C LEU A 113 12.10 5.68 -7.29
N GLU A 114 13.20 5.30 -7.94
CA GLU A 114 13.60 3.90 -7.99
C GLU A 114 14.22 3.51 -6.65
N ARG A 115 13.59 2.55 -5.95
CA ARG A 115 14.00 2.05 -4.64
C ARG A 115 14.57 0.65 -4.79
N GLU A 116 15.62 0.38 -4.04
CA GLU A 116 16.44 -0.83 -4.16
C GLU A 116 16.19 -1.78 -2.99
N PHE A 117 16.26 -3.10 -3.25
CA PHE A 117 16.18 -4.12 -2.21
C PHE A 117 16.76 -5.46 -2.64
N TYR A 118 17.14 -6.28 -1.68
CA TYR A 118 17.48 -7.67 -1.90
C TYR A 118 16.37 -8.60 -1.48
N VAL A 119 16.13 -9.65 -2.26
CA VAL A 119 15.26 -10.77 -1.90
C VAL A 119 16.11 -12.02 -1.71
N VAL A 120 15.94 -12.72 -0.59
CA VAL A 120 16.59 -14.00 -0.33
C VAL A 120 15.55 -15.08 -0.19
N PHE A 121 15.61 -16.06 -1.07
CA PHE A 121 14.69 -17.19 -1.12
C PHE A 121 15.25 -18.39 -0.34
N PRO A 122 14.41 -19.22 0.32
CA PRO A 122 14.85 -20.50 0.83
C PRO A 122 15.17 -21.45 -0.34
N ALA A 123 16.06 -22.43 -0.10
CA ALA A 123 16.42 -23.41 -1.13
C ALA A 123 15.25 -24.24 -1.64
N SER A 124 14.18 -24.35 -0.85
CA SER A 124 12.92 -25.03 -1.20
C SER A 124 11.90 -24.15 -1.95
N PHE A 125 12.27 -22.92 -2.35
CA PHE A 125 11.32 -21.95 -2.93
C PHE A 125 10.66 -22.49 -4.20
N ALA A 126 9.34 -22.39 -4.26
CA ALA A 126 8.50 -22.76 -5.40
C ALA A 126 7.20 -21.94 -5.35
N LEU A 127 6.75 -21.38 -6.47
CA LEU A 127 5.59 -20.50 -6.55
C LEU A 127 4.24 -21.16 -6.16
N GLU A 128 4.18 -22.48 -6.15
CA GLU A 128 2.98 -23.23 -5.74
C GLU A 128 2.82 -23.38 -4.22
N LYS A 129 3.76 -22.84 -3.46
CA LYS A 129 3.79 -22.88 -1.98
C LYS A 129 3.87 -21.48 -1.42
N THR A 130 3.13 -21.18 -0.37
CA THR A 130 3.19 -19.88 0.32
C THR A 130 4.22 -19.86 1.45
N TYR A 131 4.84 -18.70 1.64
CA TYR A 131 5.95 -18.49 2.58
C TYR A 131 5.69 -17.33 3.54
N PRO A 132 6.20 -17.39 4.78
CA PRO A 132 6.30 -16.19 5.60
C PRO A 132 7.37 -15.25 5.07
N LEU A 133 7.15 -13.95 5.25
CA LEU A 133 8.07 -12.87 4.88
C LEU A 133 8.67 -12.23 6.13
N ILE A 134 9.98 -11.97 6.10
CA ILE A 134 10.63 -11.04 7.02
C ILE A 134 11.26 -9.90 6.21
N ILE A 135 10.81 -8.67 6.44
CA ILE A 135 11.46 -7.46 5.96
C ILE A 135 12.41 -6.98 7.05
N SER A 136 13.71 -6.83 6.72
CA SER A 136 14.75 -6.42 7.68
C SER A 136 15.30 -5.05 7.33
N LEU A 137 15.05 -4.06 8.19
CA LEU A 137 15.39 -2.66 8.00
C LEU A 137 16.73 -2.34 8.66
N HIS A 138 17.68 -1.81 7.89
CA HIS A 138 19.02 -1.46 8.38
C HIS A 138 19.02 -0.23 9.31
N GLY A 139 20.11 -0.02 10.04
CA GLY A 139 20.31 1.18 10.86
C GLY A 139 20.68 2.42 10.05
N GLY A 140 20.62 3.59 10.69
CA GLY A 140 21.07 4.84 10.06
C GLY A 140 22.56 4.79 9.71
N GLY A 141 22.91 5.24 8.50
CA GLY A 141 24.26 5.18 7.96
C GLY A 141 24.70 3.82 7.44
N ASP A 142 23.78 2.85 7.37
CA ASP A 142 24.04 1.47 6.95
C ASP A 142 23.39 1.17 5.58
N TYR A 143 23.62 -0.03 5.05
CA TYR A 143 23.19 -0.46 3.73
C TYR A 143 22.48 -1.81 3.78
N ALA A 144 21.62 -2.07 2.81
CA ALA A 144 20.82 -3.29 2.69
C ALA A 144 21.68 -4.56 2.61
N ASP A 145 22.78 -4.54 1.84
CA ASP A 145 23.71 -5.66 1.69
C ASP A 145 24.45 -5.97 3.02
N ALA A 146 24.90 -4.96 3.74
CA ALA A 146 25.52 -5.12 5.04
C ALA A 146 24.52 -5.69 6.07
N ASN A 147 23.29 -5.17 6.10
CA ASN A 147 22.19 -5.68 6.94
C ASN A 147 21.91 -7.16 6.64
N MET A 148 21.86 -7.54 5.38
CA MET A 148 21.68 -8.93 4.95
C MET A 148 22.75 -9.87 5.51
N GLU A 149 24.00 -9.40 5.63
CA GLU A 149 25.12 -10.22 6.11
C GLU A 149 25.19 -10.34 7.65
N TYR A 150 24.97 -9.24 8.39
CA TYR A 150 25.19 -9.27 9.85
C TYR A 150 23.97 -9.72 10.67
N THR A 151 22.74 -9.59 10.18
CA THR A 151 21.53 -9.96 10.95
C THR A 151 21.43 -11.45 11.26
N GLY A 152 22.05 -12.28 10.42
CA GLY A 152 21.99 -13.73 10.55
C GLY A 152 20.69 -14.36 10.07
N PHE A 153 19.73 -13.60 9.53
CA PHE A 153 18.48 -14.15 8.98
C PHE A 153 18.72 -15.16 7.86
N LYS A 154 19.72 -14.94 6.99
CA LYS A 154 20.14 -15.91 5.97
C LYS A 154 20.48 -17.30 6.50
N LYS A 155 20.83 -17.42 7.78
CA LYS A 155 21.17 -18.74 8.39
C LYS A 155 19.93 -19.54 8.75
N ILE A 156 18.80 -18.88 8.93
CA ILE A 156 17.55 -19.50 9.38
C ILE A 156 16.48 -19.56 8.29
N ASN A 157 16.69 -18.93 7.12
CA ASN A 157 15.65 -18.91 6.09
C ASN A 157 15.36 -20.30 5.51
N ASP A 158 16.38 -21.12 5.26
CA ASP A 158 16.20 -22.50 4.76
C ASP A 158 15.52 -23.41 5.78
N GLU A 159 15.91 -23.29 7.08
CA GLU A 159 15.36 -24.11 8.17
C GLU A 159 13.88 -23.81 8.45
N ASN A 160 13.43 -22.60 8.14
CA ASN A 160 12.08 -22.13 8.45
C ASN A 160 11.25 -21.82 7.21
N ASP A 161 11.76 -22.12 6.01
CA ASP A 161 11.09 -21.78 4.74
C ASP A 161 10.67 -20.29 4.69
N LEU A 162 11.60 -19.37 4.98
CA LEU A 162 11.34 -17.93 5.01
C LEU A 162 11.77 -17.27 3.69
N VAL A 163 10.99 -16.32 3.20
CA VAL A 163 11.48 -15.31 2.25
C VAL A 163 11.93 -14.10 3.04
N LEU A 164 13.09 -13.53 2.66
CA LEU A 164 13.65 -12.37 3.34
C LEU A 164 13.78 -11.21 2.34
N ILE A 165 13.43 -10.00 2.80
CA ILE A 165 13.67 -8.77 2.06
C ILE A 165 14.53 -7.84 2.90
N PHE A 166 15.58 -7.28 2.26
CA PHE A 166 16.48 -6.30 2.82
C PHE A 166 16.41 -5.03 1.97
N PRO A 167 15.52 -4.08 2.30
CA PRO A 167 15.39 -2.87 1.51
C PRO A 167 16.44 -1.84 1.86
N GLN A 168 16.75 -0.96 0.88
CA GLN A 168 17.66 0.16 1.04
C GLN A 168 16.89 1.42 1.42
N GLY A 169 17.18 1.97 2.59
CA GLY A 169 16.70 3.29 3.00
C GLY A 169 17.33 4.42 2.18
N THR A 170 16.62 5.53 2.05
CA THR A 170 17.10 6.70 1.33
C THR A 170 18.21 7.44 2.08
N ILE A 171 18.83 8.42 1.43
CA ILE A 171 19.78 9.32 2.08
C ILE A 171 18.98 10.32 2.92
N ALA A 172 19.23 10.37 4.23
CA ALA A 172 18.64 11.37 5.11
C ALA A 172 19.05 12.77 4.65
N GLN A 173 18.08 13.62 4.30
CA GLN A 173 18.28 14.92 3.65
C GLN A 173 19.22 15.88 4.43
N ASP A 174 19.33 15.71 5.74
CA ASP A 174 20.09 16.59 6.63
C ASP A 174 21.50 16.09 7.02
N LYS A 175 21.83 14.81 6.75
CA LYS A 175 23.08 14.18 7.23
C LYS A 175 23.95 13.55 6.14
N GLY A 176 23.41 13.34 4.93
CA GLY A 176 24.13 12.65 3.85
C GLY A 176 24.35 11.15 4.09
N ASP A 177 23.75 10.59 5.15
CA ASP A 177 23.79 9.18 5.49
C ASP A 177 22.50 8.48 5.04
N THR A 178 22.56 7.19 4.74
CA THR A 178 21.40 6.36 4.46
C THR A 178 20.53 6.17 5.70
N GLY A 179 19.22 5.98 5.54
CA GLY A 179 18.33 5.76 6.66
C GLY A 179 16.86 5.77 6.27
N TRP A 180 16.01 5.74 7.28
CA TRP A 180 14.56 5.67 7.17
C TRP A 180 13.92 6.93 7.76
N PHE A 181 12.94 7.48 7.07
CA PHE A 181 12.05 8.48 7.63
C PHE A 181 10.94 7.77 8.42
N ALA A 182 11.10 7.70 9.73
CA ALA A 182 10.18 6.98 10.63
C ALA A 182 9.07 7.89 11.20
N GLY A 183 8.75 9.01 10.57
CA GLY A 183 7.71 9.94 11.04
C GLY A 183 6.28 9.50 10.77
N GLY A 184 6.07 8.63 9.80
CA GLY A 184 4.78 8.05 9.44
C GLY A 184 3.83 8.97 8.65
N ASP A 185 3.79 10.26 8.94
CA ASP A 185 3.06 11.24 8.13
C ASP A 185 3.97 11.74 7.00
N CYS A 186 3.64 11.34 5.79
CA CYS A 186 4.40 11.67 4.59
C CYS A 186 3.92 12.96 3.90
N SER A 187 2.95 13.68 4.46
CA SER A 187 2.38 14.87 3.87
C SER A 187 3.45 15.93 3.57
N GLY A 188 3.62 16.25 2.29
CA GLY A 188 4.60 17.26 1.83
C GLY A 188 6.04 16.77 1.78
N LEU A 189 6.31 15.49 1.93
CA LEU A 189 7.62 14.88 1.72
C LEU A 189 7.77 14.42 0.27
N GLU A 190 9.00 14.52 -0.26
CA GLU A 190 9.35 13.96 -1.59
C GLU A 190 9.56 12.44 -1.55
N VAL A 191 9.73 11.87 -0.35
CA VAL A 191 10.01 10.45 -0.12
C VAL A 191 9.22 9.97 1.07
N CYS A 192 8.48 8.90 0.90
CA CYS A 192 7.71 8.26 1.95
C CYS A 192 8.17 6.80 2.14
N ASP A 193 8.94 6.53 3.20
CA ASP A 193 9.43 5.17 3.43
C ASP A 193 8.32 4.20 3.85
N ILE A 194 7.19 4.69 4.38
CA ILE A 194 6.05 3.81 4.71
C ILE A 194 5.37 3.31 3.43
N SER A 195 5.19 4.16 2.41
CA SER A 195 4.68 3.76 1.10
C SER A 195 5.60 2.74 0.42
N PHE A 196 6.92 2.94 0.52
CA PHE A 196 7.88 1.96 0.01
C PHE A 196 7.76 0.59 0.70
N ILE A 197 7.65 0.55 2.04
CA ILE A 197 7.46 -0.71 2.77
C ILE A 197 6.13 -1.36 2.39
N GLU A 198 5.08 -0.57 2.21
CA GLU A 198 3.78 -1.07 1.74
C GLU A 198 3.89 -1.73 0.38
N LYS A 199 4.47 -1.05 -0.61
CA LYS A 199 4.72 -1.62 -1.94
C LYS A 199 5.57 -2.89 -1.91
N LEU A 200 6.55 -2.98 -1.03
CA LEU A 200 7.34 -4.22 -0.86
C LEU A 200 6.50 -5.37 -0.33
N ILE A 201 5.55 -5.10 0.57
CA ILE A 201 4.62 -6.11 1.09
C ILE A 201 3.71 -6.58 -0.03
N ASP A 202 3.10 -5.66 -0.79
CA ASP A 202 2.17 -5.96 -1.87
C ASP A 202 2.87 -6.74 -2.99
N PHE A 203 3.99 -6.26 -3.51
CA PHE A 203 4.84 -7.01 -4.44
C PHE A 203 5.16 -8.43 -3.94
N SER A 204 5.46 -8.57 -2.66
CA SER A 204 5.82 -9.89 -2.11
C SER A 204 4.64 -10.86 -2.09
N ILE A 205 3.45 -10.36 -1.78
CA ILE A 205 2.22 -11.16 -1.76
C ILE A 205 1.84 -11.57 -3.20
N GLU A 206 1.90 -10.65 -4.13
CA GLU A 206 1.48 -10.85 -5.52
C GLU A 206 2.47 -11.72 -6.31
N ASP A 207 3.79 -11.42 -6.22
CA ASP A 207 4.79 -11.99 -7.10
C ASP A 207 5.69 -13.05 -6.45
N LEU A 208 5.81 -13.07 -5.12
CA LEU A 208 6.74 -13.96 -4.40
C LEU A 208 6.05 -15.05 -3.57
N ALA A 209 4.77 -15.29 -3.80
CA ALA A 209 3.99 -16.31 -3.10
C ALA A 209 4.05 -16.17 -1.56
N ILE A 210 3.96 -14.95 -1.04
CA ILE A 210 3.93 -14.69 0.39
C ILE A 210 2.52 -14.89 0.95
N ASP A 211 2.47 -15.46 2.15
CA ASP A 211 1.25 -15.57 2.95
C ASP A 211 0.99 -14.22 3.64
N SER A 212 -0.09 -13.54 3.27
CA SER A 212 -0.46 -12.22 3.78
C SER A 212 -0.65 -12.18 5.30
N ASP A 213 -1.00 -13.31 5.93
CA ASP A 213 -1.13 -13.42 7.39
C ASP A 213 0.22 -13.61 8.11
N ARG A 214 1.32 -13.77 7.36
CA ARG A 214 2.65 -14.07 7.91
C ARG A 214 3.73 -13.11 7.42
N VAL A 215 3.43 -11.82 7.43
CA VAL A 215 4.37 -10.74 7.12
C VAL A 215 4.94 -10.17 8.41
N TYR A 216 6.26 -10.12 8.53
CA TYR A 216 6.97 -9.63 9.71
C TYR A 216 7.99 -8.56 9.34
N VAL A 217 8.12 -7.53 10.18
CA VAL A 217 9.12 -6.47 9.98
C VAL A 217 10.06 -6.39 11.17
N SER A 218 11.37 -6.49 10.92
CA SER A 218 12.42 -6.28 11.91
C SER A 218 13.27 -5.09 11.51
N GLY A 219 13.88 -4.41 12.47
CA GLY A 219 14.76 -3.29 12.18
C GLY A 219 15.73 -3.00 13.31
N PHE A 220 16.90 -2.46 12.97
CA PHE A 220 17.93 -2.08 13.92
C PHE A 220 18.07 -0.56 14.02
N SER A 221 18.17 0.00 15.24
CA SER A 221 18.38 1.44 15.49
C SER A 221 17.35 2.31 14.74
N ASN A 222 17.75 3.08 13.72
CA ASN A 222 16.84 3.85 12.87
C ASN A 222 15.81 2.95 12.17
N GLY A 223 16.20 1.76 11.69
CA GLY A 223 15.25 0.78 11.17
C GLY A 223 14.27 0.23 12.21
N ALA A 224 14.64 0.24 13.51
CA ALA A 224 13.71 -0.14 14.57
C ALA A 224 12.60 0.91 14.76
N PHE A 225 12.90 2.20 14.62
CA PHE A 225 11.86 3.25 14.61
C PHE A 225 10.94 3.07 13.41
N MET A 226 11.49 2.75 12.23
CA MET A 226 10.68 2.48 11.05
C MET A 226 9.81 1.22 11.20
N ALA A 227 10.31 0.18 11.89
CA ALA A 227 9.50 -1.00 12.22
C ALA A 227 8.31 -0.64 13.14
N TYR A 228 8.48 0.26 14.11
CA TYR A 228 7.36 0.78 14.90
C TYR A 228 6.38 1.58 14.05
N THR A 229 6.87 2.44 13.16
CA THR A 229 6.03 3.19 12.22
C THR A 229 5.21 2.24 11.35
N THR A 230 5.83 1.19 10.81
CA THR A 230 5.14 0.15 10.04
C THR A 230 4.02 -0.51 10.86
N ALA A 231 4.27 -0.85 12.13
CA ALA A 231 3.23 -1.42 13.00
C ALA A 231 2.04 -0.46 13.23
N CYS A 232 2.27 0.85 13.21
CA CYS A 232 1.21 1.84 13.40
C CYS A 232 0.39 2.08 12.13
N PHE A 233 1.05 2.22 11.00
CA PHE A 233 0.42 2.65 9.74
C PHE A 233 -0.02 1.48 8.85
N LEU A 234 0.65 0.33 8.94
CA LEU A 234 0.35 -0.87 8.16
C LEU A 234 -0.07 -2.05 9.05
N SER A 235 -0.81 -1.77 10.13
CA SER A 235 -1.24 -2.79 11.11
C SER A 235 -2.16 -3.87 10.51
N ASN A 236 -2.80 -3.59 9.39
CA ASN A 236 -3.62 -4.54 8.63
C ASN A 236 -2.80 -5.45 7.70
N LYS A 237 -1.54 -5.08 7.39
CA LYS A 237 -0.66 -5.82 6.46
C LYS A 237 0.47 -6.57 7.18
N VAL A 238 0.77 -6.26 8.47
CA VAL A 238 1.86 -6.90 9.21
C VAL A 238 1.35 -7.69 10.41
N ALA A 239 1.79 -8.94 10.54
CA ALA A 239 1.43 -9.82 11.65
C ALA A 239 2.16 -9.45 12.95
N ALA A 240 3.42 -9.02 12.86
CA ALA A 240 4.20 -8.55 14.01
C ALA A 240 5.47 -7.80 13.58
N VAL A 241 6.00 -7.00 14.51
CA VAL A 241 7.27 -6.30 14.35
C VAL A 241 8.27 -6.67 15.43
N ALA A 242 9.56 -6.68 15.10
CA ALA A 242 10.67 -6.98 15.99
C ALA A 242 11.74 -5.86 15.95
N PRO A 243 11.51 -4.72 16.60
CA PRO A 243 12.45 -3.62 16.65
C PRO A 243 13.63 -3.94 17.60
N VAL A 244 14.84 -3.65 17.15
CA VAL A 244 16.09 -3.90 17.92
C VAL A 244 16.83 -2.57 18.11
N ALA A 245 17.16 -2.24 19.36
CA ALA A 245 17.85 -1.01 19.75
C ALA A 245 17.13 0.30 19.31
N GLY A 246 15.81 0.26 19.23
CA GLY A 246 14.91 1.40 19.12
C GLY A 246 14.01 1.50 20.35
N SER A 247 13.46 2.67 20.61
CA SER A 247 12.45 2.92 21.65
C SER A 247 11.26 3.68 21.06
N LEU A 248 10.07 3.41 21.57
CA LEU A 248 8.89 4.24 21.35
C LEU A 248 9.04 5.55 22.12
#